data_13dbab9c88b0303ee5fcc031c2637e80
#
_entry.id   13dbab9c88b0303ee5fcc031c2637e80
#
_cell.length_a   1.000
_cell.length_b   1.000
_cell.length_c   1.000
_cell.angle_alpha   90.00
_cell.angle_beta   90.00
_cell.angle_gamma   90.00
#
_symmetry.space_group_name_H-M   'P 1'
#
loop_
_entity.id
_entity.type
_entity.pdbx_description
1 polymer ?
#
loop_
_entity_poly.entity_id
_entity_poly.type
_entity_poly.pdbx_seq_one_letter_code
_entity_poly.pdbx_strand_id
1 'polypeptide(L)'
;MNILLSILDCVKIFFQAFRYGVINIPSDNSSSFLIKSIGLLNPFYLLNSKIPHGLRIRNFLESLGPMFIKFGQLLSTRTDAVSVEITSHLKGLTDQCNPFSSKVAKEIIEKSLSIKIDDVFEEFEDTPLAAASLAQVHRAKLKSSSEKVVIKVLRPGIQKRVKRNVRVMKAGGFLINLFYKESHRLKLKDVINDYEKTIFKELDLKVEAANTAVTKKNFADSDLLFIPKVFWDQTAVNVLTIEEIDGIACTDIDLMDELGIDRKTLAENGVKIFLDQVFRDNFFHADMHPGNIFVSKENITQPSYIAIDCAIVGSLSREDQYNLARM
;
A
#
# COMPACT_ATOMS: atom_id res chain seq x y z
N MET A 1 -30.18 4.21 7.30
CA MET A 1 -29.03 5.13 7.54
C MET A 1 -27.86 4.90 6.55
N ASN A 2 -27.63 3.70 6.02
CA ASN A 2 -26.46 3.42 5.19
C ASN A 2 -26.58 3.83 3.70
N ILE A 3 -27.78 3.90 3.13
CA ILE A 3 -28.00 4.23 1.71
C ILE A 3 -27.84 5.74 1.49
N LEU A 4 -28.41 6.55 2.34
CA LEU A 4 -28.36 8.01 2.24
C LEU A 4 -26.91 8.54 2.35
N LEU A 5 -26.11 7.98 3.27
CA LEU A 5 -24.68 8.29 3.40
C LEU A 5 -23.89 7.90 2.14
N SER A 6 -24.22 6.75 1.53
CA SER A 6 -23.58 6.32 0.28
C SER A 6 -23.92 7.24 -0.90
N ILE A 7 -25.15 7.76 -0.95
CA ILE A 7 -25.56 8.72 -1.98
C ILE A 7 -24.80 10.05 -1.81
N LEU A 8 -24.71 10.57 -0.59
CA LEU A 8 -23.95 11.80 -0.31
C LEU A 8 -22.46 11.66 -0.67
N ASP A 9 -21.87 10.50 -0.42
CA ASP A 9 -20.49 10.22 -0.83
C ASP A 9 -20.32 10.16 -2.34
N CYS A 10 -21.26 9.52 -3.05
CA CYS A 10 -21.26 9.51 -4.51
C CYS A 10 -21.38 10.93 -5.09
N VAL A 11 -22.28 11.75 -4.55
CA VAL A 11 -22.43 13.16 -4.94
C VAL A 11 -21.15 13.94 -4.69
N LYS A 12 -20.50 13.75 -3.53
CA LYS A 12 -19.23 14.41 -3.21
C LYS A 12 -18.13 14.01 -4.21
N ILE A 13 -18.00 12.72 -4.51
CA ILE A 13 -17.00 12.23 -5.47
C ILE A 13 -17.28 12.75 -6.87
N PHE A 14 -18.55 12.75 -7.30
CA PHE A 14 -18.95 13.31 -8.59
C PHE A 14 -18.58 14.79 -8.68
N PHE A 15 -18.89 15.57 -7.63
CA PHE A 15 -18.52 16.99 -7.57
C PHE A 15 -17.00 17.20 -7.65
N GLN A 16 -16.22 16.39 -6.93
CA GLN A 16 -14.75 16.46 -7.01
C GLN A 16 -14.25 16.07 -8.41
N ALA A 17 -14.77 15.00 -9.01
CA ALA A 17 -14.41 14.61 -10.37
C ALA A 17 -14.72 15.71 -11.40
N PHE A 18 -15.83 16.43 -11.20
CA PHE A 18 -16.22 17.58 -11.99
C PHE A 18 -15.27 18.77 -11.76
N ARG A 19 -14.94 19.07 -10.49
CA ARG A 19 -14.02 20.14 -10.09
C ARG A 19 -12.61 19.95 -10.65
N TYR A 20 -12.08 18.72 -10.62
CA TYR A 20 -10.75 18.41 -11.15
C TYR A 20 -10.76 18.15 -12.66
N GLY A 21 -11.91 18.21 -13.32
CA GLY A 21 -12.04 18.01 -14.75
C GLY A 21 -11.71 16.57 -15.20
N VAL A 22 -11.86 15.58 -14.32
CA VAL A 22 -11.63 14.17 -14.65
C VAL A 22 -12.70 13.66 -15.62
N ILE A 23 -13.91 14.21 -15.55
CA ILE A 23 -15.04 13.88 -16.44
C ILE A 23 -14.87 14.48 -17.84
N ASN A 24 -14.04 15.51 -17.97
CA ASN A 24 -13.74 16.17 -19.24
C ASN A 24 -12.65 15.41 -20.00
N ILE A 25 -12.93 14.20 -20.44
CA ILE A 25 -11.97 13.41 -21.23
C ILE A 25 -11.95 13.98 -22.67
N PRO A 26 -10.74 14.17 -23.25
CA PRO A 26 -10.63 14.65 -24.63
C PRO A 26 -11.45 13.79 -25.58
N SER A 27 -12.07 14.43 -26.51
CA SER A 27 -13.06 13.89 -27.44
C SER A 27 -12.49 12.85 -28.39
N ASP A 28 -12.35 11.62 -27.94
CA ASP A 28 -12.53 10.52 -28.85
C ASP A 28 -14.02 10.31 -29.10
N ASN A 29 -14.40 9.90 -30.31
CA ASN A 29 -15.78 9.75 -30.77
C ASN A 29 -16.65 8.78 -29.93
N SER A 30 -16.16 8.30 -28.82
CA SER A 30 -16.72 7.24 -27.97
C SER A 30 -17.55 7.74 -26.77
N SER A 31 -17.47 9.03 -26.41
CA SER A 31 -18.21 9.53 -25.25
C SER A 31 -19.66 9.92 -25.62
N SER A 32 -20.61 9.55 -24.75
CA SER A 32 -22.03 9.93 -24.87
C SER A 32 -22.20 11.45 -25.00
N PHE A 33 -23.13 11.89 -25.82
CA PHE A 33 -23.50 13.30 -26.00
C PHE A 33 -23.76 14.03 -24.67
N LEU A 34 -24.34 13.33 -23.70
CA LEU A 34 -24.57 13.85 -22.34
C LEU A 34 -23.26 14.21 -21.60
N ILE A 35 -22.22 13.40 -21.72
CA ILE A 35 -20.92 13.68 -21.06
C ILE A 35 -20.25 14.89 -21.73
N LYS A 36 -20.33 14.99 -23.06
CA LYS A 36 -19.80 16.15 -23.79
C LYS A 36 -20.50 17.44 -23.37
N SER A 37 -21.82 17.39 -23.21
CA SER A 37 -22.63 18.55 -22.78
C SER A 37 -22.33 18.95 -21.34
N ILE A 38 -22.18 17.99 -20.43
CA ILE A 38 -21.79 18.23 -19.02
C ILE A 38 -20.37 18.81 -18.95
N GLY A 39 -19.47 18.31 -19.78
CA GLY A 39 -18.10 18.81 -19.86
C GLY A 39 -17.99 20.26 -20.32
N LEU A 40 -18.80 20.65 -21.33
CA LEU A 40 -18.87 22.01 -21.84
C LEU A 40 -19.46 23.01 -20.83
N LEU A 41 -20.37 22.55 -19.98
CA LEU A 41 -20.99 23.35 -18.91
C LEU A 41 -20.14 23.42 -17.63
N ASN A 42 -18.95 22.77 -17.60
CA ASN A 42 -18.09 22.76 -16.43
C ASN A 42 -17.38 24.11 -16.26
N PRO A 43 -17.69 24.92 -15.23
CA PRO A 43 -17.03 26.20 -14.99
C PRO A 43 -15.53 26.05 -14.66
N PHE A 44 -15.11 24.88 -14.21
CA PHE A 44 -13.69 24.56 -13.91
C PHE A 44 -12.92 24.10 -15.15
N TYR A 45 -13.56 23.98 -16.31
CA TYR A 45 -12.92 23.51 -17.55
C TYR A 45 -11.70 24.36 -17.92
N LEU A 46 -11.85 25.68 -17.92
CA LEU A 46 -10.78 26.62 -18.27
C LEU A 46 -9.59 26.52 -17.29
N LEU A 47 -9.88 26.31 -16.01
CA LEU A 47 -8.84 26.15 -14.97
C LEU A 47 -8.06 24.84 -15.14
N ASN A 48 -8.73 23.80 -15.62
CA ASN A 48 -8.13 22.47 -15.76
C ASN A 48 -7.59 22.17 -17.15
N SER A 49 -7.91 22.99 -18.16
CA SER A 49 -7.57 22.72 -19.57
C SER A 49 -6.07 22.63 -19.84
N LYS A 50 -5.25 23.35 -19.05
CA LYS A 50 -3.78 23.35 -19.17
C LYS A 50 -3.10 22.26 -18.34
N ILE A 51 -3.83 21.53 -17.48
CA ILE A 51 -3.27 20.50 -16.59
C ILE A 51 -3.34 19.16 -17.33
N PRO A 52 -2.25 18.41 -17.44
CA PRO A 52 -2.25 17.06 -18.01
C PRO A 52 -3.31 16.16 -17.37
N HIS A 53 -3.93 15.29 -18.17
CA HIS A 53 -5.06 14.46 -17.69
C HIS A 53 -4.64 13.53 -16.54
N GLY A 54 -3.46 12.90 -16.62
CA GLY A 54 -2.93 12.07 -15.55
C GLY A 54 -2.74 12.83 -14.24
N LEU A 55 -2.27 14.10 -14.30
CA LEU A 55 -2.11 14.94 -13.11
C LEU A 55 -3.46 15.33 -12.49
N ARG A 56 -4.51 15.56 -13.33
CA ARG A 56 -5.87 15.82 -12.82
C ARG A 56 -6.43 14.61 -12.09
N ILE A 57 -6.22 13.41 -12.61
CA ILE A 57 -6.64 12.16 -11.95
C ILE A 57 -5.88 11.99 -10.62
N ARG A 58 -4.58 12.23 -10.59
CA ARG A 58 -3.77 12.19 -9.36
C ARG A 58 -4.34 13.13 -8.30
N ASN A 59 -4.50 14.42 -8.62
CA ASN A 59 -5.01 15.43 -7.70
C ASN A 59 -6.42 15.09 -7.21
N PHE A 60 -7.25 14.52 -8.09
CA PHE A 60 -8.58 14.04 -7.73
C PHE A 60 -8.51 12.91 -6.70
N LEU A 61 -7.68 11.88 -6.91
CA LEU A 61 -7.51 10.78 -5.96
C LEU A 61 -6.95 11.25 -4.62
N GLU A 62 -5.97 12.15 -4.63
CA GLU A 62 -5.44 12.79 -3.41
C GLU A 62 -6.54 13.53 -2.63
N SER A 63 -7.44 14.26 -3.31
CA SER A 63 -8.55 14.99 -2.68
C SER A 63 -9.59 14.07 -2.02
N LEU A 64 -9.69 12.83 -2.46
CA LEU A 64 -10.60 11.83 -1.91
C LEU A 64 -10.03 11.11 -0.68
N GLY A 65 -8.72 11.23 -0.46
CA GLY A 65 -8.03 10.74 0.72
C GLY A 65 -7.34 9.39 0.54
N PRO A 66 -6.76 8.87 1.64
CA PRO A 66 -5.75 7.80 1.61
C PRO A 66 -6.16 6.52 0.89
N MET A 67 -7.43 6.12 1.00
CA MET A 67 -7.95 4.92 0.34
C MET A 67 -7.94 5.03 -1.18
N PHE A 68 -8.21 6.24 -1.70
CA PHE A 68 -8.17 6.50 -3.14
C PHE A 68 -6.73 6.71 -3.63
N ILE A 69 -5.85 7.22 -2.79
CA ILE A 69 -4.40 7.25 -3.04
C ILE A 69 -3.88 5.82 -3.24
N LYS A 70 -4.18 4.90 -2.32
CA LYS A 70 -3.77 3.50 -2.43
C LYS A 70 -4.39 2.81 -3.66
N PHE A 71 -5.63 3.11 -4.00
CA PHE A 71 -6.23 2.67 -5.25
C PHE A 71 -5.48 3.21 -6.48
N GLY A 72 -5.07 4.48 -6.45
CA GLY A 72 -4.26 5.09 -7.50
C GLY A 72 -2.87 4.46 -7.61
N GLN A 73 -2.23 4.10 -6.50
CA GLN A 73 -0.98 3.35 -6.48
C GLN A 73 -1.14 1.98 -7.16
N LEU A 74 -2.21 1.24 -6.86
CA LEU A 74 -2.53 0.01 -7.59
C LEU A 74 -2.72 0.25 -9.09
N LEU A 75 -3.46 1.31 -9.47
CA LEU A 75 -3.64 1.65 -10.89
C LEU A 75 -2.32 2.02 -11.58
N SER A 76 -1.35 2.57 -10.87
CA SER A 76 -0.05 2.93 -11.43
C SER A 76 0.77 1.74 -11.94
N THR A 77 0.48 0.54 -11.43
CA THR A 77 1.11 -0.72 -11.84
C THR A 77 0.38 -1.42 -12.99
N ARG A 78 -0.85 -0.98 -13.31
CA ARG A 78 -1.75 -1.62 -14.29
C ARG A 78 -1.66 -0.93 -15.66
N THR A 79 -0.51 -1.05 -16.31
CA THR A 79 -0.30 -0.51 -17.67
C THR A 79 -1.14 -1.22 -18.75
N ASP A 80 -1.67 -2.40 -18.44
CA ASP A 80 -2.65 -3.13 -19.24
C ASP A 80 -4.05 -2.48 -19.25
N ALA A 81 -4.40 -1.80 -18.17
CA ALA A 81 -5.71 -1.18 -17.98
C ALA A 81 -5.69 0.34 -18.17
N VAL A 82 -4.58 1.00 -17.84
CA VAL A 82 -4.48 2.47 -17.79
C VAL A 82 -3.32 2.94 -18.67
N SER A 83 -3.48 4.06 -19.37
CA SER A 83 -2.44 4.60 -20.27
C SER A 83 -1.14 4.94 -19.52
N VAL A 84 -0.01 4.87 -20.24
CA VAL A 84 1.33 5.19 -19.71
C VAL A 84 1.39 6.61 -19.15
N GLU A 85 0.71 7.58 -19.79
CA GLU A 85 0.62 8.96 -19.30
C GLU A 85 0.00 9.00 -17.89
N ILE A 86 -1.13 8.33 -17.69
CA ILE A 86 -1.82 8.33 -16.39
C ILE A 86 -0.99 7.60 -15.35
N THR A 87 -0.47 6.40 -15.67
CA THR A 87 0.32 5.60 -14.73
C THR A 87 1.59 6.33 -14.28
N SER A 88 2.24 7.11 -15.17
CA SER A 88 3.43 7.90 -14.82
C SER A 88 3.13 8.97 -13.75
N HIS A 89 1.98 9.64 -13.85
CA HIS A 89 1.56 10.61 -12.84
C HIS A 89 1.12 9.95 -11.53
N LEU A 90 0.49 8.77 -11.59
CA LEU A 90 0.03 8.04 -10.40
C LEU A 90 1.18 7.46 -9.57
N LYS A 91 2.34 7.17 -10.16
CA LYS A 91 3.55 6.74 -9.43
C LYS A 91 4.02 7.74 -8.38
N GLY A 92 3.68 9.02 -8.53
CA GLY A 92 4.00 10.05 -7.54
C GLY A 92 3.05 10.13 -6.33
N LEU A 93 2.04 9.27 -6.24
CA LEU A 93 1.14 9.22 -5.08
C LEU A 93 1.88 8.69 -3.85
N THR A 94 1.81 9.44 -2.74
CA THR A 94 2.44 9.07 -1.47
C THR A 94 1.40 8.65 -0.46
N ASP A 95 1.72 7.64 0.33
CA ASP A 95 0.83 7.06 1.35
C ASP A 95 1.00 7.70 2.74
N GLN A 96 1.73 8.82 2.83
CA GLN A 96 1.94 9.53 4.08
C GLN A 96 0.65 10.20 4.54
N CYS A 97 0.27 9.93 5.78
CA CYS A 97 -0.95 10.47 6.40
C CYS A 97 -0.64 11.10 7.74
N ASN A 98 -1.45 12.08 8.14
CA ASN A 98 -1.34 12.62 9.49
C ASN A 98 -1.56 11.51 10.52
N PRO A 99 -0.70 11.40 11.55
CA PRO A 99 -0.87 10.42 12.62
C PRO A 99 -2.15 10.68 13.41
N PHE A 100 -2.73 9.62 13.97
CA PHE A 100 -3.75 9.74 14.99
C PHE A 100 -3.10 9.73 16.40
N SER A 101 -3.84 10.17 17.39
CA SER A 101 -3.33 10.33 18.76
C SER A 101 -2.76 9.02 19.32
N SER A 102 -1.60 9.08 19.97
CA SER A 102 -0.96 7.96 20.68
C SER A 102 -1.87 7.36 21.76
N LYS A 103 -2.69 8.20 22.42
CA LYS A 103 -3.71 7.72 23.36
C LYS A 103 -4.66 6.72 22.70
N VAL A 104 -5.14 7.04 21.48
CA VAL A 104 -6.03 6.13 20.73
C VAL A 104 -5.26 4.89 20.27
N ALA A 105 -3.97 5.00 19.92
CA ALA A 105 -3.14 3.85 19.59
C ALA A 105 -3.03 2.89 20.79
N LYS A 106 -2.72 3.41 21.98
CA LYS A 106 -2.67 2.64 23.24
C LYS A 106 -3.99 1.94 23.53
N GLU A 107 -5.11 2.66 23.43
CA GLU A 107 -6.45 2.08 23.63
C GLU A 107 -6.74 0.92 22.64
N ILE A 108 -6.30 1.02 21.38
CA ILE A 108 -6.46 -0.05 20.38
C ILE A 108 -5.57 -1.25 20.76
N ILE A 109 -4.32 -1.03 21.15
CA ILE A 109 -3.39 -2.09 21.56
C ILE A 109 -3.97 -2.82 22.78
N GLU A 110 -4.30 -2.09 23.85
CA GLU A 110 -4.84 -2.66 25.08
C GLU A 110 -6.11 -3.49 24.83
N LYS A 111 -7.02 -2.96 24.01
CA LYS A 111 -8.25 -3.65 23.67
C LYS A 111 -8.02 -4.89 22.79
N SER A 112 -7.10 -4.81 21.83
CA SER A 112 -6.86 -5.90 20.88
C SER A 112 -6.12 -7.07 21.50
N LEU A 113 -5.24 -6.79 22.46
CA LEU A 113 -4.41 -7.78 23.14
C LEU A 113 -4.98 -8.18 24.51
N SER A 114 -6.00 -7.45 25.02
CA SER A 114 -6.56 -7.64 26.39
C SER A 114 -5.51 -7.49 27.48
N ILE A 115 -4.64 -6.49 27.34
CA ILE A 115 -3.53 -6.17 28.27
C ILE A 115 -3.59 -4.71 28.69
N LYS A 116 -2.73 -4.31 29.63
CA LYS A 116 -2.33 -2.93 29.86
C LYS A 116 -0.97 -2.68 29.23
N ILE A 117 -0.79 -1.51 28.59
CA ILE A 117 0.48 -1.13 27.94
C ILE A 117 1.63 -1.26 28.95
N ASP A 118 1.46 -0.69 30.14
CA ASP A 118 2.48 -0.67 31.18
C ASP A 118 2.81 -2.03 31.77
N ASP A 119 2.01 -3.06 31.54
CA ASP A 119 2.31 -4.43 32.01
C ASP A 119 3.26 -5.16 31.05
N VAL A 120 3.21 -4.83 29.77
CA VAL A 120 3.93 -5.55 28.69
C VAL A 120 5.12 -4.77 28.16
N PHE A 121 5.01 -3.46 28.07
CA PHE A 121 6.05 -2.61 27.51
C PHE A 121 6.72 -1.78 28.61
N GLU A 122 8.06 -1.80 28.61
CA GLU A 122 8.89 -0.96 29.49
C GLU A 122 8.84 0.51 29.03
N GLU A 123 8.90 0.69 27.68
CA GLU A 123 8.86 1.99 27.00
C GLU A 123 7.88 1.90 25.83
N PHE A 124 7.14 2.98 25.60
CA PHE A 124 6.29 3.15 24.42
C PHE A 124 6.41 4.59 23.93
N GLU A 125 6.95 4.79 22.73
CA GLU A 125 7.10 6.11 22.15
C GLU A 125 5.75 6.65 21.67
N ASP A 126 5.33 7.81 22.22
CA ASP A 126 4.07 8.47 21.85
C ASP A 126 4.12 9.06 20.43
N THR A 127 5.30 9.49 19.98
CA THR A 127 5.48 9.95 18.60
C THR A 127 5.62 8.73 17.68
N PRO A 128 4.73 8.58 16.68
CA PRO A 128 4.84 7.46 15.77
C PRO A 128 6.09 7.56 14.87
N LEU A 129 6.72 6.43 14.63
CA LEU A 129 7.83 6.29 13.67
C LEU A 129 7.38 6.56 12.24
N ALA A 130 6.18 6.09 11.90
CA ALA A 130 5.57 6.26 10.59
C ALA A 130 4.05 6.27 10.68
N ALA A 131 3.38 6.95 9.75
CA ALA A 131 1.93 6.98 9.66
C ALA A 131 1.48 6.87 8.19
N ALA A 132 0.87 5.73 7.87
CA ALA A 132 0.35 5.39 6.55
C ALA A 132 -1.19 5.49 6.49
N SER A 133 -1.77 5.17 5.34
CA SER A 133 -3.21 5.22 5.08
C SER A 133 -4.04 4.34 6.02
N LEU A 134 -3.55 3.14 6.33
CA LEU A 134 -4.27 2.12 7.10
C LEU A 134 -3.82 2.01 8.55
N ALA A 135 -2.56 2.32 8.84
CA ALA A 135 -1.91 2.07 10.13
C ALA A 135 -0.92 3.18 10.49
N GLN A 136 -0.48 3.17 11.73
CA GLN A 136 0.73 3.87 12.16
C GLN A 136 1.61 2.93 12.98
N VAL A 137 2.89 3.26 13.07
CA VAL A 137 3.92 2.43 13.72
C VAL A 137 4.53 3.20 14.87
N HIS A 138 4.65 2.56 16.03
CA HIS A 138 5.30 3.10 17.21
C HIS A 138 6.47 2.22 17.63
N ARG A 139 7.52 2.83 18.19
CA ARG A 139 8.58 2.11 18.87
C ARG A 139 8.15 1.77 20.28
N ALA A 140 8.61 0.62 20.74
CA ALA A 140 8.42 0.18 22.11
C ALA A 140 9.56 -0.76 22.55
N LYS A 141 9.61 -1.07 23.85
CA LYS A 141 10.55 -2.02 24.44
C LYS A 141 9.78 -3.01 25.30
N LEU A 142 9.98 -4.30 25.07
CA LEU A 142 9.30 -5.34 25.84
C LEU A 142 9.89 -5.47 27.24
N LYS A 143 9.05 -5.56 28.26
CA LYS A 143 9.50 -5.82 29.65
C LYS A 143 10.08 -7.21 29.85
N SER A 144 9.54 -8.21 29.15
CA SER A 144 9.92 -9.62 29.36
C SER A 144 11.31 -9.96 28.87
N SER A 145 11.78 -9.30 27.80
CA SER A 145 13.05 -9.61 27.14
C SER A 145 13.95 -8.41 26.91
N SER A 146 13.48 -7.20 27.24
CA SER A 146 14.15 -5.93 26.91
C SER A 146 14.43 -5.74 25.41
N GLU A 147 13.79 -6.54 24.54
CA GLU A 147 13.92 -6.41 23.10
C GLU A 147 13.22 -5.15 22.61
N LYS A 148 13.87 -4.43 21.69
CA LYS A 148 13.29 -3.30 20.97
C LYS A 148 12.35 -3.80 19.89
N VAL A 149 11.16 -3.24 19.84
CA VAL A 149 10.10 -3.65 18.92
C VAL A 149 9.44 -2.46 18.26
N VAL A 150 8.83 -2.68 17.11
CA VAL A 150 7.91 -1.76 16.49
C VAL A 150 6.51 -2.34 16.48
N ILE A 151 5.52 -1.50 16.77
CA ILE A 151 4.12 -1.89 16.89
C ILE A 151 3.33 -1.17 15.81
N LYS A 152 2.88 -1.91 14.81
CA LYS A 152 1.98 -1.45 13.75
C LYS A 152 0.54 -1.55 14.26
N VAL A 153 -0.19 -0.42 14.23
CA VAL A 153 -1.55 -0.31 14.77
C VAL A 153 -2.49 0.21 13.69
N LEU A 154 -3.55 -0.53 13.39
CA LEU A 154 -4.56 -0.10 12.43
C LEU A 154 -5.29 1.16 12.91
N ARG A 155 -5.61 2.05 11.98
CA ARG A 155 -6.37 3.27 12.27
C ARG A 155 -7.76 2.96 12.84
N PRO A 156 -8.25 3.77 13.80
CA PRO A 156 -9.56 3.57 14.41
C PRO A 156 -10.67 3.60 13.35
N GLY A 157 -11.55 2.59 13.37
CA GLY A 157 -12.70 2.50 12.46
C GLY A 157 -12.34 2.26 10.99
N ILE A 158 -11.10 1.91 10.67
CA ILE A 158 -10.61 1.75 9.29
C ILE A 158 -11.42 0.72 8.49
N GLN A 159 -11.82 -0.40 9.09
CA GLN A 159 -12.63 -1.42 8.41
C GLN A 159 -13.96 -0.87 7.88
N LYS A 160 -14.65 -0.05 8.70
CA LYS A 160 -15.92 0.60 8.28
C LYS A 160 -15.69 1.59 7.16
N ARG A 161 -14.58 2.35 7.23
CA ARG A 161 -14.18 3.34 6.21
C ARG A 161 -13.85 2.65 4.89
N VAL A 162 -13.07 1.57 4.91
CA VAL A 162 -12.74 0.77 3.73
C VAL A 162 -14.00 0.21 3.08
N LYS A 163 -14.88 -0.45 3.84
CA LYS A 163 -16.16 -0.97 3.32
C LYS A 163 -17.01 0.11 2.65
N ARG A 164 -17.02 1.32 3.21
CA ARG A 164 -17.76 2.46 2.64
C ARG A 164 -17.12 2.91 1.32
N ASN A 165 -15.79 3.12 1.31
CA ASN A 165 -15.08 3.62 0.14
C ASN A 165 -15.13 2.62 -1.03
N VAL A 166 -14.98 1.32 -0.78
CA VAL A 166 -15.11 0.27 -1.80
C VAL A 166 -16.52 0.27 -2.41
N ARG A 167 -17.58 0.41 -1.60
CA ARG A 167 -18.95 0.55 -2.15
C ARG A 167 -19.08 1.75 -3.07
N VAL A 168 -18.51 2.88 -2.70
CA VAL A 168 -18.54 4.09 -3.52
C VAL A 168 -17.72 3.91 -4.80
N MET A 169 -16.55 3.27 -4.73
CA MET A 169 -15.77 2.91 -5.93
C MET A 169 -16.55 2.01 -6.87
N LYS A 170 -17.25 0.99 -6.35
CA LYS A 170 -18.11 0.11 -7.16
C LYS A 170 -19.25 0.87 -7.84
N ALA A 171 -19.91 1.76 -7.11
CA ALA A 171 -20.96 2.61 -7.67
C ALA A 171 -20.40 3.56 -8.75
N GLY A 172 -19.25 4.20 -8.52
CA GLY A 172 -18.56 5.03 -9.51
C GLY A 172 -18.13 4.24 -10.75
N GLY A 173 -17.57 3.05 -10.57
CA GLY A 173 -17.20 2.16 -11.68
C GLY A 173 -18.40 1.71 -12.51
N PHE A 174 -19.55 1.45 -11.87
CA PHE A 174 -20.79 1.15 -12.56
C PHE A 174 -21.28 2.35 -13.42
N LEU A 175 -21.25 3.56 -12.86
CA LEU A 175 -21.63 4.76 -13.61
C LEU A 175 -20.68 5.03 -14.78
N ILE A 176 -19.38 4.86 -14.59
CA ILE A 176 -18.40 5.00 -15.68
C ILE A 176 -18.71 3.98 -16.79
N ASN A 177 -18.97 2.72 -16.44
CA ASN A 177 -19.32 1.70 -17.44
C ASN A 177 -20.64 2.00 -18.20
N LEU A 178 -21.60 2.66 -17.54
CA LEU A 178 -22.87 3.02 -18.16
C LEU A 178 -22.71 4.14 -19.21
N PHE A 179 -21.85 5.12 -18.92
CA PHE A 179 -21.74 6.34 -19.72
C PHE A 179 -20.51 6.35 -20.65
N TYR A 180 -19.52 5.48 -20.42
CA TYR A 180 -18.26 5.48 -21.16
C TYR A 180 -18.06 4.16 -21.91
N LYS A 181 -18.25 4.20 -23.24
CA LYS A 181 -18.21 2.98 -24.07
C LYS A 181 -16.88 2.21 -24.04
N GLU A 182 -15.76 2.92 -23.88
CA GLU A 182 -14.43 2.30 -23.80
C GLU A 182 -14.07 1.76 -22.42
N SER A 183 -14.91 1.98 -21.41
CA SER A 183 -14.70 1.48 -20.05
C SER A 183 -14.61 -0.05 -19.96
N HIS A 184 -15.18 -0.76 -20.95
CA HIS A 184 -15.03 -2.23 -21.05
C HIS A 184 -13.58 -2.66 -21.19
N ARG A 185 -12.71 -1.85 -21.81
CA ARG A 185 -11.27 -2.13 -21.91
C ARG A 185 -10.57 -2.00 -20.55
N LEU A 186 -11.03 -1.08 -19.72
CA LEU A 186 -10.45 -0.80 -18.41
C LEU A 186 -10.77 -1.89 -17.38
N LYS A 187 -11.75 -2.77 -17.64
CA LYS A 187 -12.21 -3.82 -16.70
C LYS A 187 -12.35 -3.28 -15.26
N LEU A 188 -12.85 -2.05 -15.11
CA LEU A 188 -12.89 -1.34 -13.82
C LEU A 188 -13.52 -2.17 -12.70
N LYS A 189 -14.53 -2.98 -13.03
CA LYS A 189 -15.16 -3.88 -12.06
C LYS A 189 -14.15 -4.88 -11.49
N ASP A 190 -13.32 -5.47 -12.34
CA ASP A 190 -12.32 -6.47 -11.94
C ASP A 190 -11.22 -5.81 -11.12
N VAL A 191 -10.73 -4.63 -11.57
CA VAL A 191 -9.73 -3.84 -10.84
C VAL A 191 -10.23 -3.45 -9.45
N ILE A 192 -11.48 -2.99 -9.31
CA ILE A 192 -12.06 -2.63 -8.01
C ILE A 192 -12.26 -3.87 -7.13
N ASN A 193 -12.64 -5.01 -7.71
CA ASN A 193 -12.78 -6.27 -6.96
C ASN A 193 -11.42 -6.79 -6.47
N ASP A 194 -10.37 -6.68 -7.28
CA ASP A 194 -9.02 -7.06 -6.89
C ASP A 194 -8.48 -6.13 -5.80
N TYR A 195 -8.71 -4.82 -5.94
CA TYR A 195 -8.41 -3.86 -4.88
C TYR A 195 -9.13 -4.19 -3.58
N GLU A 196 -10.43 -4.51 -3.64
CA GLU A 196 -11.20 -4.92 -2.47
C GLU A 196 -10.57 -6.12 -1.76
N LYS A 197 -10.22 -7.16 -2.51
CA LYS A 197 -9.58 -8.37 -1.94
C LYS A 197 -8.24 -8.03 -1.26
N THR A 198 -7.41 -7.22 -1.93
CA THR A 198 -6.10 -6.83 -1.42
C THR A 198 -6.23 -6.00 -0.15
N ILE A 199 -7.03 -4.94 -0.19
CA ILE A 199 -7.17 -4.03 0.95
C ILE A 199 -7.78 -4.71 2.19
N PHE A 200 -8.69 -5.69 2.00
CA PHE A 200 -9.23 -6.44 3.14
C PHE A 200 -8.22 -7.40 3.77
N LYS A 201 -7.26 -7.93 3.01
CA LYS A 201 -6.12 -8.69 3.57
C LYS A 201 -5.24 -7.80 4.43
N GLU A 202 -4.94 -6.58 4.00
CA GLU A 202 -4.15 -5.60 4.75
C GLU A 202 -4.84 -5.12 6.06
N LEU A 203 -6.14 -5.36 6.23
CA LEU A 203 -6.88 -5.06 7.47
C LEU A 203 -6.82 -6.18 8.52
N ASP A 204 -6.10 -7.25 8.27
CA ASP A 204 -5.82 -8.31 9.23
C ASP A 204 -4.31 -8.49 9.41
N LEU A 205 -3.79 -7.79 10.42
CA LEU A 205 -2.34 -7.82 10.70
C LEU A 205 -1.82 -9.20 11.14
N LYS A 206 -2.69 -10.15 11.50
CA LYS A 206 -2.29 -11.55 11.71
C LYS A 206 -1.88 -12.25 10.42
N VAL A 207 -2.49 -11.87 9.29
CA VAL A 207 -2.10 -12.38 7.98
C VAL A 207 -0.69 -11.87 7.63
N GLU A 208 -0.43 -10.58 7.85
CA GLU A 208 0.91 -10.02 7.66
C GLU A 208 1.95 -10.69 8.59
N ALA A 209 1.60 -10.91 9.86
CA ALA A 209 2.43 -11.65 10.81
C ALA A 209 2.76 -13.06 10.32
N ALA A 210 1.76 -13.80 9.83
CA ALA A 210 1.94 -15.15 9.30
C ALA A 210 2.84 -15.16 8.06
N ASN A 211 2.64 -14.24 7.13
CA ASN A 211 3.48 -14.10 5.95
C ASN A 211 4.93 -13.77 6.33
N THR A 212 5.13 -12.83 7.27
CA THR A 212 6.44 -12.46 7.81
C THR A 212 7.15 -13.69 8.41
N ALA A 213 6.44 -14.47 9.21
CA ALA A 213 7.01 -15.68 9.81
C ALA A 213 7.37 -16.76 8.79
N VAL A 214 6.54 -16.95 7.74
CA VAL A 214 6.84 -17.87 6.63
C VAL A 214 8.06 -17.40 5.85
N THR A 215 8.13 -16.10 5.49
CA THR A 215 9.29 -15.55 4.77
C THR A 215 10.56 -15.68 5.61
N LYS A 216 10.49 -15.38 6.91
CA LYS A 216 11.63 -15.59 7.85
C LYS A 216 12.11 -17.05 7.85
N LYS A 217 11.18 -18.00 7.88
CA LYS A 217 11.50 -19.44 7.84
C LYS A 217 12.18 -19.83 6.51
N ASN A 218 11.69 -19.32 5.39
CA ASN A 218 12.23 -19.62 4.06
C ASN A 218 13.68 -19.12 3.88
N PHE A 219 14.07 -18.07 4.61
CA PHE A 219 15.40 -17.47 4.58
C PHE A 219 16.20 -17.71 5.87
N ALA A 220 15.82 -18.69 6.70
CA ALA A 220 16.49 -18.95 7.99
C ALA A 220 17.97 -19.33 7.82
N ASP A 221 18.31 -20.01 6.73
CA ASP A 221 19.67 -20.46 6.40
C ASP A 221 20.36 -19.57 5.35
N SER A 222 19.89 -18.35 5.15
CA SER A 222 20.39 -17.42 4.13
C SER A 222 20.78 -16.08 4.73
N ASP A 223 22.01 -15.64 4.49
CA ASP A 223 22.51 -14.32 4.88
C ASP A 223 22.08 -13.19 3.93
N LEU A 224 21.27 -13.48 2.89
CA LEU A 224 20.90 -12.50 1.88
C LEU A 224 19.75 -11.59 2.30
N LEU A 225 18.81 -12.13 3.09
CA LEU A 225 17.58 -11.45 3.47
C LEU A 225 17.27 -11.66 4.95
N PHE A 226 17.29 -10.56 5.70
CA PHE A 226 16.82 -10.55 7.08
C PHE A 226 15.32 -10.19 7.12
N ILE A 227 14.57 -10.97 7.91
CA ILE A 227 13.15 -10.70 8.18
C ILE A 227 12.98 -10.55 9.70
N PRO A 228 12.35 -9.48 10.20
CA PRO A 228 12.16 -9.28 11.64
C PRO A 228 11.34 -10.40 12.28
N LYS A 229 11.64 -10.69 13.54
CA LYS A 229 10.90 -11.64 14.36
C LYS A 229 9.50 -11.08 14.66
N VAL A 230 8.49 -11.95 14.61
CA VAL A 230 7.11 -11.62 15.04
C VAL A 230 6.93 -12.01 16.49
N PHE A 231 6.36 -11.09 17.29
CA PHE A 231 5.99 -11.33 18.68
C PHE A 231 4.49 -11.67 18.75
N TRP A 232 4.19 -12.95 18.72
CA TRP A 232 2.82 -13.47 18.58
C TRP A 232 1.89 -13.11 19.74
N ASP A 233 2.40 -13.11 20.97
CA ASP A 233 1.63 -12.75 22.17
C ASP A 233 1.22 -11.27 22.16
N GLN A 234 1.95 -10.43 21.43
CA GLN A 234 1.68 -9.01 21.24
C GLN A 234 1.12 -8.71 19.82
N THR A 235 0.54 -9.71 19.15
CA THR A 235 0.00 -9.59 17.81
C THR A 235 -1.48 -10.00 17.76
N ALA A 236 -2.31 -9.17 17.15
CA ALA A 236 -3.75 -9.38 16.99
C ALA A 236 -4.20 -8.85 15.61
N VAL A 237 -5.48 -8.99 15.28
CA VAL A 237 -6.04 -8.50 13.99
C VAL A 237 -5.71 -7.02 13.72
N ASN A 238 -5.70 -6.17 14.75
CA ASN A 238 -5.48 -4.73 14.61
C ASN A 238 -4.07 -4.28 15.05
N VAL A 239 -3.23 -5.19 15.51
CA VAL A 239 -1.91 -4.90 16.09
C VAL A 239 -0.91 -5.94 15.62
N LEU A 240 0.22 -5.52 15.07
CA LEU A 240 1.36 -6.37 14.75
C LEU A 240 2.59 -5.84 15.47
N THR A 241 3.24 -6.71 16.23
CA THR A 241 4.49 -6.40 16.92
C THR A 241 5.62 -7.22 16.31
N ILE A 242 6.63 -6.53 15.79
CA ILE A 242 7.81 -7.13 15.19
C ILE A 242 9.08 -6.52 15.79
N GLU A 243 10.18 -7.19 15.61
CA GLU A 243 11.51 -6.73 15.97
C GLU A 243 11.84 -5.40 15.30
N GLU A 244 12.41 -4.45 16.06
CA GLU A 244 12.94 -3.21 15.49
C GLU A 244 14.21 -3.51 14.70
N ILE A 245 14.31 -2.97 13.51
CA ILE A 245 15.48 -3.13 12.64
C ILE A 245 16.36 -1.88 12.65
N ASP A 246 17.65 -2.05 12.45
CA ASP A 246 18.59 -0.99 12.11
C ASP A 246 19.11 -1.20 10.70
N GLY A 247 18.62 -0.41 9.76
CA GLY A 247 18.95 -0.51 8.35
C GLY A 247 18.92 0.82 7.64
N ILE A 248 19.53 0.87 6.47
CA ILE A 248 19.54 2.03 5.56
C ILE A 248 18.38 1.84 4.59
N ALA A 249 17.55 2.86 4.39
CA ALA A 249 16.52 2.81 3.35
C ALA A 249 17.18 2.52 1.99
N CYS A 250 16.65 1.59 1.20
CA CYS A 250 17.24 1.21 -0.08
C CYS A 250 17.24 2.35 -1.12
N THR A 251 16.55 3.46 -0.84
CA THR A 251 16.56 4.69 -1.64
C THR A 251 17.64 5.68 -1.24
N ASP A 252 18.28 5.49 -0.08
CA ASP A 252 19.32 6.40 0.42
C ASP A 252 20.70 5.98 -0.14
N ILE A 253 20.87 6.30 -1.43
CA ILE A 253 22.07 5.94 -2.19
C ILE A 253 23.30 6.66 -1.61
N ASP A 254 23.14 7.92 -1.20
CA ASP A 254 24.24 8.74 -0.70
C ASP A 254 24.80 8.13 0.59
N LEU A 255 23.95 7.73 1.52
CA LEU A 255 24.38 7.06 2.76
C LEU A 255 25.00 5.68 2.50
N MET A 256 24.49 4.91 1.52
CA MET A 256 25.10 3.64 1.14
C MET A 256 26.51 3.84 0.57
N ASP A 257 26.72 4.86 -0.26
CA ASP A 257 28.02 5.19 -0.83
C ASP A 257 28.98 5.70 0.24
N GLU A 258 28.52 6.53 1.17
CA GLU A 258 29.31 7.02 2.32
C GLU A 258 29.82 5.87 3.20
N LEU A 259 28.96 4.88 3.44
CA LEU A 259 29.31 3.70 4.24
C LEU A 259 30.10 2.63 3.45
N GLY A 260 30.30 2.81 2.16
CA GLY A 260 31.05 1.89 1.30
C GLY A 260 30.33 0.58 1.02
N ILE A 261 28.98 0.57 1.01
CA ILE A 261 28.17 -0.60 0.64
C ILE A 261 28.42 -1.00 -0.80
N ASP A 262 28.80 -2.26 -1.04
CA ASP A 262 28.95 -2.80 -2.39
C ASP A 262 27.58 -2.97 -3.06
N ARG A 263 27.15 -1.91 -3.76
CA ARG A 263 25.84 -1.88 -4.45
C ARG A 263 25.73 -2.87 -5.60
N LYS A 264 26.86 -3.30 -6.19
CA LYS A 264 26.85 -4.32 -7.23
C LYS A 264 26.49 -5.67 -6.62
N THR A 265 27.19 -6.07 -5.57
CA THR A 265 26.89 -7.30 -4.82
C THR A 265 25.47 -7.23 -4.24
N LEU A 266 25.03 -6.07 -3.73
CA LEU A 266 23.66 -5.88 -3.26
C LEU A 266 22.63 -6.15 -4.36
N ALA A 267 22.83 -5.61 -5.58
CA ALA A 267 21.92 -5.85 -6.70
C ALA A 267 21.88 -7.34 -7.13
N GLU A 268 23.03 -8.00 -7.16
CA GLU A 268 23.12 -9.44 -7.44
C GLU A 268 22.38 -10.27 -6.37
N ASN A 269 22.50 -9.89 -5.09
CA ASN A 269 21.77 -10.52 -3.99
C ASN A 269 20.25 -10.29 -4.09
N GLY A 270 19.82 -9.13 -4.54
CA GLY A 270 18.40 -8.85 -4.81
C GLY A 270 17.80 -9.78 -5.85
N VAL A 271 18.53 -10.04 -6.94
CA VAL A 271 18.11 -11.01 -7.97
C VAL A 271 18.03 -12.42 -7.40
N LYS A 272 19.02 -12.87 -6.62
CA LYS A 272 19.01 -14.19 -5.97
C LYS A 272 17.79 -14.34 -5.04
N ILE A 273 17.53 -13.34 -4.18
CA ILE A 273 16.37 -13.32 -3.29
C ILE A 273 15.07 -13.47 -4.09
N PHE A 274 14.92 -12.71 -5.18
CA PHE A 274 13.74 -12.80 -6.02
C PHE A 274 13.57 -14.21 -6.63
N LEU A 275 14.66 -14.78 -7.18
CA LEU A 275 14.62 -16.11 -7.77
C LEU A 275 14.29 -17.19 -6.72
N ASP A 276 14.89 -17.10 -5.54
CA ASP A 276 14.60 -18.00 -4.43
C ASP A 276 13.13 -17.93 -4.03
N GLN A 277 12.58 -16.74 -3.82
CA GLN A 277 11.19 -16.56 -3.48
C GLN A 277 10.23 -17.13 -4.53
N VAL A 278 10.53 -16.92 -5.82
CA VAL A 278 9.65 -17.34 -6.92
C VAL A 278 9.79 -18.82 -7.24
N PHE A 279 11.03 -19.34 -7.38
CA PHE A 279 11.27 -20.69 -7.91
C PHE A 279 11.50 -21.75 -6.82
N ARG A 280 12.20 -21.41 -5.73
CA ARG A 280 12.45 -22.33 -4.64
C ARG A 280 11.24 -22.44 -3.71
N ASP A 281 10.73 -21.28 -3.24
CA ASP A 281 9.72 -21.22 -2.20
C ASP A 281 8.28 -21.13 -2.76
N ASN A 282 8.12 -20.65 -3.98
CA ASN A 282 6.84 -20.25 -4.57
C ASN A 282 6.01 -19.37 -3.62
N PHE A 283 6.71 -18.51 -2.91
CA PHE A 283 6.15 -17.60 -1.93
C PHE A 283 6.96 -16.30 -2.00
N PHE A 284 6.47 -15.33 -2.74
CA PHE A 284 7.22 -14.11 -3.02
C PHE A 284 6.49 -12.87 -2.55
N HIS A 285 7.26 -11.87 -2.14
CA HIS A 285 6.77 -10.55 -1.81
C HIS A 285 6.21 -9.88 -3.07
N ALA A 286 4.90 -9.61 -3.07
CA ALA A 286 4.21 -9.08 -4.25
C ALA A 286 4.07 -7.55 -4.25
N ASP A 287 4.63 -6.85 -3.26
CA ASP A 287 4.66 -5.39 -3.16
C ASP A 287 6.06 -4.89 -2.73
N MET A 288 7.06 -5.10 -3.59
CA MET A 288 8.47 -4.70 -3.39
C MET A 288 8.65 -3.19 -3.50
N HIS A 289 7.89 -2.43 -2.70
CA HIS A 289 8.04 -0.98 -2.64
C HIS A 289 9.33 -0.62 -1.88
N PRO A 290 10.13 0.36 -2.35
CA PRO A 290 11.37 0.78 -1.68
C PRO A 290 11.21 1.17 -0.20
N GLY A 291 10.04 1.63 0.22
CA GLY A 291 9.75 1.94 1.61
C GLY A 291 9.67 0.73 2.55
N ASN A 292 9.61 -0.50 2.00
CA ASN A 292 9.51 -1.74 2.76
C ASN A 292 10.84 -2.51 2.80
N ILE A 293 11.87 -1.99 2.11
CA ILE A 293 13.16 -2.65 1.92
C ILE A 293 14.28 -1.76 2.47
N PHE A 294 15.10 -2.36 3.31
CA PHE A 294 16.29 -1.72 3.88
C PHE A 294 17.53 -2.54 3.57
N VAL A 295 18.69 -1.95 3.76
CA VAL A 295 20.00 -2.58 3.62
C VAL A 295 20.63 -2.66 5.01
N SER A 296 21.14 -3.82 5.38
CA SER A 296 21.85 -4.03 6.63
C SER A 296 23.16 -3.26 6.64
N LYS A 297 23.52 -2.72 7.81
CA LYS A 297 24.80 -2.05 8.08
C LYS A 297 25.90 -3.00 8.53
N GLU A 298 25.56 -4.28 8.80
CA GLU A 298 26.47 -5.22 9.48
C GLU A 298 27.63 -5.67 8.59
N ASN A 299 27.39 -5.84 7.29
CA ASN A 299 28.42 -6.30 6.36
C ASN A 299 28.41 -5.50 5.05
N ILE A 300 29.33 -4.57 4.93
CA ILE A 300 29.41 -3.65 3.79
C ILE A 300 29.91 -4.33 2.48
N THR A 301 30.71 -5.38 2.60
CA THR A 301 31.26 -6.11 1.44
C THR A 301 30.36 -7.24 0.96
N GLN A 302 29.51 -7.76 1.86
CA GLN A 302 28.48 -8.75 1.55
C GLN A 302 27.13 -8.25 2.08
N PRO A 303 26.62 -7.17 1.49
CA PRO A 303 25.42 -6.52 2.01
C PRO A 303 24.18 -7.38 1.84
N SER A 304 23.35 -7.38 2.88
CA SER A 304 22.05 -8.07 2.90
C SER A 304 20.89 -7.11 2.91
N TYR A 305 19.75 -7.59 2.46
CA TYR A 305 18.50 -6.86 2.54
C TYR A 305 17.75 -7.14 3.85
N ILE A 306 16.93 -6.18 4.26
CA ILE A 306 15.96 -6.32 5.34
C ILE A 306 14.58 -6.00 4.75
N ALA A 307 13.61 -6.90 4.88
CA ALA A 307 12.22 -6.64 4.47
C ALA A 307 11.31 -6.58 5.70
N ILE A 308 10.51 -5.52 5.83
CA ILE A 308 9.73 -5.23 7.05
C ILE A 308 8.22 -5.37 6.88
N ASP A 309 7.69 -5.36 5.66
CA ASP A 309 6.26 -5.49 5.39
C ASP A 309 6.03 -6.67 4.44
N CYS A 310 5.35 -7.71 4.92
CA CYS A 310 4.96 -8.89 4.14
C CYS A 310 3.43 -9.00 4.00
N ALA A 311 2.71 -7.87 3.99
CA ALA A 311 1.25 -7.87 3.92
C ALA A 311 0.73 -8.53 2.63
N ILE A 312 1.43 -8.33 1.51
CA ILE A 312 1.03 -8.84 0.21
C ILE A 312 2.08 -9.83 -0.30
N VAL A 313 1.69 -11.09 -0.36
CA VAL A 313 2.50 -12.19 -0.92
C VAL A 313 1.77 -12.85 -2.07
N GLY A 314 2.55 -13.39 -3.01
CA GLY A 314 2.07 -14.10 -4.18
C GLY A 314 2.63 -15.51 -4.28
N SER A 315 1.99 -16.32 -5.11
CA SER A 315 2.49 -17.62 -5.57
C SER A 315 2.09 -17.79 -7.04
N LEU A 316 2.89 -18.53 -7.80
CA LEU A 316 2.63 -18.82 -9.21
C LEU A 316 2.12 -20.24 -9.39
N SER A 317 1.31 -20.46 -10.42
CA SER A 317 1.06 -21.82 -10.90
C SER A 317 2.36 -22.44 -11.43
N ARG A 318 2.42 -23.78 -11.51
CA ARG A 318 3.59 -24.44 -12.11
C ARG A 318 3.80 -24.04 -13.58
N GLU A 319 2.73 -23.79 -14.30
CA GLU A 319 2.76 -23.32 -15.67
C GLU A 319 3.36 -21.92 -15.76
N ASP A 320 2.95 -21.00 -14.89
CA ASP A 320 3.48 -19.64 -14.85
C ASP A 320 4.97 -19.61 -14.45
N GLN A 321 5.37 -20.44 -13.45
CA GLN A 321 6.79 -20.59 -13.09
C GLN A 321 7.62 -21.10 -14.27
N TYR A 322 7.11 -22.11 -15.00
CA TYR A 322 7.78 -22.64 -16.17
C TYR A 322 7.91 -21.61 -17.29
N ASN A 323 6.84 -20.85 -17.55
CA ASN A 323 6.86 -19.79 -18.56
C ASN A 323 7.83 -18.68 -18.17
N LEU A 324 7.86 -18.26 -16.92
CA LEU A 324 8.79 -17.25 -16.40
C LEU A 324 10.25 -17.71 -16.49
N ALA A 325 10.53 -18.98 -16.19
CA ALA A 325 11.88 -19.54 -16.27
C ALA A 325 12.44 -19.62 -17.73
N ARG A 326 11.57 -19.53 -18.74
CA ARG A 326 11.95 -19.57 -20.16
C ARG A 326 12.15 -18.19 -20.79
N MET A 327 11.78 -17.13 -20.09
CA MET A 327 11.98 -15.73 -20.53
C MET A 327 13.39 -15.27 -20.24
#